data_6758db46f393740eb244d56579c4a3b0
#
_entry.id   6758db46f393740eb244d56579c4a3b0
#
_cell.length_a   1.000
_cell.length_b   1.000
_cell.length_c   1.000
_cell.angle_alpha   90.00
_cell.angle_beta   90.00
_cell.angle_gamma   90.00
#
_symmetry.space_group_name_H-M   'P 1'
#
loop_
_entity.id
_entity.type
_entity.pdbx_description
1 polymer ?
#
loop_
_entity_poly.entity_id
_entity_poly.type
_entity_poly.pdbx_seq_one_letter_code
_entity_poly.pdbx_strand_id
1 'polypeptide(L)'
;MFKKIFLLFLLVLFNHTVFANQVFSGFHNPESVVQDDQGNIYVTEIGEFGKDGDGKIKKIDTEGNISDFATGLDDPKGITIYQGELYATDQDVIVKIKMDGSWYVFAGTMSFPKTPVFLNDIDVTPLGTFYITDSGNLEGGGMIFIMDTSGKLEVLMDSDSNESIKAPNGILPLDNDRFLLVDFATGELFEGSKTSDKLNKLTDGLGGGDGIVILDDSILISDWKNGVIYEYKNNEVKILNDNFQAAADIAPTNNDQSIIVPDMKAGTVTIMDLN
;
A
#
# COMPACT_ATOMS: atom_id res chain seq x y z
N MET A 1 52.16 50.09 -15.23
CA MET A 1 51.49 49.19 -16.15
C MET A 1 50.72 48.15 -15.28
N PHE A 2 49.47 48.50 -14.88
CA PHE A 2 48.65 47.62 -13.99
C PHE A 2 47.80 46.70 -14.84
N LYS A 3 48.01 45.38 -14.74
CA LYS A 3 47.14 44.38 -15.34
C LYS A 3 45.90 44.20 -14.47
N LYS A 4 44.72 44.59 -14.97
CA LYS A 4 43.43 44.27 -14.36
C LYS A 4 43.13 42.76 -14.66
N ILE A 5 43.07 41.98 -13.59
CA ILE A 5 42.57 40.61 -13.63
C ILE A 5 41.04 40.70 -13.55
N PHE A 6 40.35 40.29 -14.61
CA PHE A 6 38.89 40.13 -14.63
C PHE A 6 38.57 38.73 -14.13
N LEU A 7 38.01 38.62 -12.94
CA LEU A 7 37.52 37.38 -12.36
C LEU A 7 36.10 37.16 -12.90
N LEU A 8 35.93 36.21 -13.80
CA LEU A 8 34.65 35.80 -14.34
C LEU A 8 33.97 34.89 -13.31
N PHE A 9 32.96 35.35 -12.60
CA PHE A 9 32.09 34.53 -11.76
C PHE A 9 31.13 33.75 -12.66
N LEU A 10 31.34 32.44 -12.80
CA LEU A 10 30.41 31.52 -13.47
C LEU A 10 29.27 31.26 -12.47
N LEU A 11 28.10 31.90 -12.70
CA LEU A 11 26.89 31.63 -11.93
C LEU A 11 26.30 30.28 -12.44
N VAL A 12 26.54 29.20 -11.71
CA VAL A 12 25.87 27.93 -11.97
C VAL A 12 24.44 28.03 -11.43
N LEU A 13 23.49 28.27 -12.31
CA LEU A 13 22.06 28.18 -12.00
C LEU A 13 21.72 26.67 -11.86
N PHE A 14 21.56 26.21 -10.63
CA PHE A 14 20.88 24.96 -10.39
C PHE A 14 19.40 25.17 -10.70
N ASN A 15 18.96 24.69 -11.84
CA ASN A 15 17.53 24.54 -12.10
C ASN A 15 17.02 23.41 -11.19
N HIS A 16 16.41 23.77 -10.08
CA HIS A 16 15.54 22.86 -9.35
C HIS A 16 14.29 22.70 -10.20
N THR A 17 14.21 21.63 -10.96
CA THR A 17 12.95 21.20 -11.55
C THR A 17 12.05 20.74 -10.41
N VAL A 18 11.12 21.60 -10.00
CA VAL A 18 9.99 21.18 -9.18
C VAL A 18 9.17 20.26 -10.08
N PHE A 19 9.25 18.96 -9.86
CA PHE A 19 8.34 18.02 -10.51
C PHE A 19 6.96 18.26 -9.90
N ALA A 20 6.01 18.62 -10.73
CA ALA A 20 4.62 18.73 -10.30
C ALA A 20 4.05 17.31 -10.12
N ASN A 21 3.26 17.09 -9.07
CA ASN A 21 2.53 15.84 -8.89
C ASN A 21 1.80 15.44 -10.18
N GLN A 22 1.98 14.20 -10.61
CA GLN A 22 1.25 13.66 -11.75
C GLN A 22 -0.04 13.00 -11.25
N VAL A 23 -1.19 13.43 -11.76
CA VAL A 23 -2.51 12.96 -11.33
C VAL A 23 -3.21 12.25 -12.48
N PHE A 24 -3.64 11.02 -12.24
CA PHE A 24 -4.46 10.20 -13.12
C PHE A 24 -5.88 10.15 -12.56
N SER A 25 -6.90 10.29 -13.41
CA SER A 25 -8.30 10.36 -13.00
C SER A 25 -9.17 9.33 -13.73
N GLY A 26 -10.36 9.08 -13.21
CA GLY A 26 -11.33 8.16 -13.84
C GLY A 26 -11.31 6.76 -13.24
N PHE A 27 -10.87 6.65 -12.00
CA PHE A 27 -10.97 5.42 -11.20
C PHE A 27 -12.27 5.40 -10.38
N HIS A 28 -12.70 4.20 -10.03
CA HIS A 28 -13.92 3.95 -9.26
C HIS A 28 -13.56 3.26 -7.95
N ASN A 29 -13.38 4.04 -6.88
CA ASN A 29 -12.86 3.59 -5.61
C ASN A 29 -11.48 2.87 -5.75
N PRO A 30 -10.43 3.58 -6.25
CA PRO A 30 -9.08 3.00 -6.28
C PRO A 30 -8.59 2.79 -4.85
N GLU A 31 -8.06 1.61 -4.56
CA GLU A 31 -7.74 1.26 -3.18
C GLU A 31 -6.25 1.03 -2.97
N SER A 32 -5.60 0.16 -3.73
CA SER A 32 -4.18 -0.13 -3.60
C SER A 32 -3.46 -0.02 -4.93
N VAL A 33 -2.15 0.15 -4.86
CA VAL A 33 -1.29 0.31 -6.04
C VAL A 33 0.01 -0.46 -5.88
N VAL A 34 0.55 -0.90 -7.02
CA VAL A 34 1.92 -1.43 -7.08
C VAL A 34 2.55 -1.06 -8.41
N GLN A 35 3.87 -0.83 -8.44
CA GLN A 35 4.62 -0.53 -9.66
C GLN A 35 5.51 -1.71 -10.04
N ASP A 36 5.48 -2.15 -11.32
CA ASP A 36 6.39 -3.18 -11.81
C ASP A 36 7.77 -2.61 -12.18
N ASP A 37 8.76 -3.49 -12.40
CA ASP A 37 10.14 -3.09 -12.77
C ASP A 37 10.23 -2.33 -14.11
N GLN A 38 9.20 -2.39 -14.95
CA GLN A 38 9.11 -1.64 -16.19
C GLN A 38 8.53 -0.23 -15.98
N GLY A 39 8.01 0.08 -14.78
CA GLY A 39 7.41 1.35 -14.45
C GLY A 39 5.90 1.44 -14.69
N ASN A 40 5.24 0.32 -15.06
CA ASN A 40 3.78 0.31 -15.11
C ASN A 40 3.20 0.25 -13.70
N ILE A 41 2.09 0.93 -13.47
CA ILE A 41 1.38 0.95 -12.19
C ILE A 41 0.11 0.10 -12.34
N TYR A 42 -0.12 -0.79 -11.41
CA TYR A 42 -1.35 -1.57 -11.30
C TYR A 42 -2.13 -1.06 -10.10
N VAL A 43 -3.43 -0.83 -10.29
CA VAL A 43 -4.34 -0.20 -9.33
C VAL A 43 -5.53 -1.12 -9.14
N THR A 44 -5.82 -1.49 -7.90
CA THR A 44 -7.09 -2.13 -7.58
C THR A 44 -8.22 -1.09 -7.62
N GLU A 45 -9.29 -1.42 -8.29
CA GLU A 45 -10.51 -0.61 -8.38
C GLU A 45 -11.66 -1.45 -7.87
N ILE A 46 -12.20 -1.08 -6.70
CA ILE A 46 -13.26 -1.84 -6.04
C ILE A 46 -14.55 -1.85 -6.88
N GLY A 47 -14.86 -0.74 -7.55
CA GLY A 47 -16.18 -0.54 -8.14
C GLY A 47 -17.20 -0.11 -7.09
N GLU A 48 -18.34 -0.79 -6.99
CA GLU A 48 -19.35 -0.58 -5.97
C GLU A 48 -19.19 -1.61 -4.84
N PHE A 49 -18.94 -1.18 -3.62
CA PHE A 49 -18.73 -2.09 -2.48
C PHE A 49 -19.83 -3.14 -2.35
N GLY A 50 -19.40 -4.42 -2.24
CA GLY A 50 -20.29 -5.57 -2.07
C GLY A 50 -21.06 -5.95 -3.33
N LYS A 51 -20.60 -5.50 -4.50
CA LYS A 51 -21.17 -5.88 -5.79
C LYS A 51 -20.21 -6.78 -6.56
N ASP A 52 -20.57 -8.03 -6.69
CA ASP A 52 -19.77 -9.03 -7.35
C ASP A 52 -19.53 -8.70 -8.83
N GLY A 53 -18.30 -8.89 -9.30
CA GLY A 53 -17.92 -8.89 -10.72
C GLY A 53 -17.70 -7.50 -11.33
N ASP A 54 -17.78 -6.40 -10.61
CA ASP A 54 -17.48 -5.06 -11.14
C ASP A 54 -16.11 -4.51 -10.73
N GLY A 55 -15.42 -5.19 -9.80
CA GLY A 55 -14.05 -4.92 -9.42
C GLY A 55 -13.04 -5.20 -10.53
N LYS A 56 -11.90 -4.52 -10.49
CA LYS A 56 -10.88 -4.56 -11.54
C LYS A 56 -9.48 -4.34 -11.01
N ILE A 57 -8.50 -4.77 -11.80
CA ILE A 57 -7.16 -4.19 -11.80
C ILE A 57 -7.04 -3.28 -13.01
N LYS A 58 -6.70 -2.02 -12.79
CA LYS A 58 -6.35 -1.06 -13.84
C LYS A 58 -4.84 -1.03 -14.02
N LYS A 59 -4.39 -0.72 -15.24
CA LYS A 59 -2.98 -0.47 -15.54
C LYS A 59 -2.81 0.96 -16.03
N ILE A 60 -1.84 1.67 -15.46
CA ILE A 60 -1.29 2.91 -16.00
C ILE A 60 0.06 2.54 -16.61
N ASP A 61 0.22 2.70 -17.91
CA ASP A 61 1.50 2.42 -18.57
C ASP A 61 2.51 3.56 -18.41
N THR A 62 3.74 3.34 -18.86
CA THR A 62 4.82 4.34 -18.75
C THR A 62 4.58 5.62 -19.58
N GLU A 63 3.61 5.62 -20.48
CA GLU A 63 3.18 6.80 -21.23
C GLU A 63 2.01 7.52 -20.53
N GLY A 64 1.48 6.95 -19.43
CA GLY A 64 0.35 7.47 -18.67
C GLY A 64 -1.02 7.07 -19.21
N ASN A 65 -1.11 6.09 -20.12
CA ASN A 65 -2.39 5.58 -20.60
C ASN A 65 -3.00 4.62 -19.58
N ILE A 66 -4.28 4.82 -19.28
CA ILE A 66 -5.05 3.97 -18.34
C ILE A 66 -5.85 2.95 -19.14
N SER A 67 -5.80 1.69 -18.73
CA SER A 67 -6.56 0.59 -19.33
C SER A 67 -7.04 -0.40 -18.27
N ASP A 68 -8.11 -1.15 -18.56
CA ASP A 68 -8.52 -2.31 -17.78
C ASP A 68 -7.49 -3.43 -18.01
N PHE A 69 -6.94 -4.00 -16.95
CA PHE A 69 -5.95 -5.06 -17.01
C PHE A 69 -6.54 -6.43 -16.66
N ALA A 70 -7.20 -6.54 -15.51
CA ALA A 70 -8.00 -7.70 -15.12
C ALA A 70 -9.40 -7.23 -14.72
N THR A 71 -10.44 -7.99 -15.07
CA THR A 71 -11.83 -7.61 -14.84
C THR A 71 -12.63 -8.77 -14.28
N GLY A 72 -13.78 -8.48 -13.64
CA GLY A 72 -14.65 -9.49 -13.08
C GLY A 72 -14.22 -9.96 -11.70
N LEU A 73 -13.46 -9.14 -10.99
CA LEU A 73 -13.18 -9.26 -9.55
C LEU A 73 -14.39 -8.73 -8.76
N ASP A 74 -14.42 -9.02 -7.48
CA ASP A 74 -15.53 -8.58 -6.62
C ASP A 74 -15.20 -7.24 -5.92
N ASP A 75 -14.46 -7.26 -4.82
CA ASP A 75 -14.00 -6.06 -4.10
C ASP A 75 -12.46 -6.11 -3.93
N PRO A 76 -11.65 -5.99 -5.01
CA PRO A 76 -10.19 -6.09 -4.88
C PRO A 76 -9.62 -4.91 -4.09
N LYS A 77 -8.78 -5.22 -3.08
CA LYS A 77 -8.11 -4.24 -2.21
C LYS A 77 -6.60 -4.35 -2.34
N GLY A 78 -5.89 -4.73 -1.29
CA GLY A 78 -4.44 -4.82 -1.32
C GLY A 78 -3.87 -5.59 -2.51
N ILE A 79 -2.77 -5.11 -3.09
CA ILE A 79 -2.12 -5.72 -4.25
C ILE A 79 -0.59 -5.72 -4.09
N THR A 80 0.04 -6.86 -4.42
CA THR A 80 1.50 -6.97 -4.44
C THR A 80 2.00 -7.74 -5.65
N ILE A 81 3.31 -7.63 -5.95
CA ILE A 81 3.98 -8.36 -7.02
C ILE A 81 4.94 -9.40 -6.43
N TYR A 82 4.82 -10.65 -6.86
CA TYR A 82 5.78 -11.68 -6.53
C TYR A 82 6.12 -12.53 -7.76
N GLN A 83 7.43 -12.64 -8.07
CA GLN A 83 7.95 -13.38 -9.23
C GLN A 83 7.29 -13.00 -10.57
N GLY A 84 6.97 -11.71 -10.73
CA GLY A 84 6.41 -11.17 -11.97
C GLY A 84 4.91 -11.48 -12.17
N GLU A 85 4.19 -11.88 -11.13
CA GLU A 85 2.74 -12.04 -11.12
C GLU A 85 2.13 -11.22 -9.98
N LEU A 86 0.90 -10.73 -10.17
CA LEU A 86 0.19 -9.94 -9.17
C LEU A 86 -0.61 -10.87 -8.25
N TYR A 87 -0.69 -10.49 -6.99
CA TYR A 87 -1.56 -11.10 -5.99
C TYR A 87 -2.39 -10.01 -5.35
N ALA A 88 -3.69 -10.24 -5.19
CA ALA A 88 -4.57 -9.28 -4.55
C ALA A 88 -5.55 -9.99 -3.60
N THR A 89 -5.94 -9.26 -2.56
CA THR A 89 -7.12 -9.60 -1.77
C THR A 89 -8.36 -9.24 -2.56
N ASP A 90 -9.38 -10.11 -2.57
CA ASP A 90 -10.65 -9.89 -3.26
C ASP A 90 -11.80 -10.47 -2.43
N GLN A 91 -12.54 -9.60 -1.75
CA GLN A 91 -13.53 -9.97 -0.72
C GLN A 91 -12.97 -10.90 0.36
N ASP A 92 -13.17 -12.21 0.22
CA ASP A 92 -12.78 -13.25 1.18
C ASP A 92 -11.82 -14.30 0.57
N VAL A 93 -11.20 -13.98 -0.56
CA VAL A 93 -10.24 -14.83 -1.28
C VAL A 93 -8.94 -14.06 -1.61
N ILE A 94 -7.89 -14.79 -1.94
CA ILE A 94 -6.70 -14.25 -2.59
C ILE A 94 -6.74 -14.67 -4.05
N VAL A 95 -6.63 -13.70 -4.95
CA VAL A 95 -6.52 -13.93 -6.39
C VAL A 95 -5.09 -13.78 -6.86
N LYS A 96 -4.74 -14.55 -7.90
CA LYS A 96 -3.46 -14.42 -8.60
C LYS A 96 -3.71 -14.03 -10.04
N ILE A 97 -3.09 -12.93 -10.47
CA ILE A 97 -3.28 -12.32 -11.78
C ILE A 97 -1.97 -12.43 -12.57
N LYS A 98 -2.06 -13.03 -13.75
CA LYS A 98 -0.93 -13.12 -14.68
C LYS A 98 -0.73 -11.82 -15.45
N MET A 99 0.45 -11.63 -16.02
CA MET A 99 0.77 -10.43 -16.80
C MET A 99 0.06 -10.33 -18.16
N ASP A 100 -0.80 -11.29 -18.51
CA ASP A 100 -1.75 -11.20 -19.62
C ASP A 100 -3.16 -10.74 -19.19
N GLY A 101 -3.34 -10.44 -17.87
CA GLY A 101 -4.61 -10.02 -17.26
C GLY A 101 -5.54 -11.17 -16.90
N SER A 102 -5.21 -12.43 -17.23
CA SER A 102 -5.98 -13.58 -16.76
C SER A 102 -5.73 -13.82 -15.28
N TRP A 103 -6.77 -14.20 -14.53
CA TRP A 103 -6.67 -14.45 -13.10
C TRP A 103 -7.42 -15.70 -12.65
N TYR A 104 -7.11 -16.14 -11.43
CA TYR A 104 -7.81 -17.26 -10.78
C TYR A 104 -7.67 -17.11 -9.25
N VAL A 105 -8.61 -17.75 -8.52
CA VAL A 105 -8.55 -17.82 -7.06
C VAL A 105 -7.36 -18.68 -6.65
N PHE A 106 -6.37 -18.05 -6.00
CA PHE A 106 -5.16 -18.71 -5.52
C PHE A 106 -5.37 -19.37 -4.15
N ALA A 107 -6.05 -18.66 -3.23
CA ALA A 107 -6.49 -19.19 -1.95
C ALA A 107 -7.95 -18.79 -1.73
N GLY A 108 -8.86 -19.79 -1.73
CA GLY A 108 -10.27 -19.57 -1.50
C GLY A 108 -10.62 -19.47 -0.01
N THR A 109 -11.83 -18.99 0.31
CA THR A 109 -12.36 -18.80 1.68
C THR A 109 -12.13 -20.03 2.58
N MET A 110 -12.28 -21.25 2.04
CA MET A 110 -12.10 -22.50 2.79
C MET A 110 -10.64 -22.85 3.07
N SER A 111 -9.69 -22.15 2.47
CA SER A 111 -8.25 -22.30 2.73
C SER A 111 -7.80 -21.56 3.97
N PHE A 112 -8.58 -20.56 4.41
CA PHE A 112 -8.28 -19.79 5.60
C PHE A 112 -8.55 -20.58 6.88
N PRO A 113 -7.65 -20.56 7.87
CA PRO A 113 -7.84 -21.28 9.15
C PRO A 113 -8.93 -20.66 10.04
N LYS A 114 -9.24 -19.37 9.83
CA LYS A 114 -10.40 -18.63 10.36
C LYS A 114 -11.06 -17.94 9.18
N THR A 115 -12.39 -17.91 9.12
CA THR A 115 -13.15 -17.27 8.03
C THR A 115 -12.82 -15.78 7.97
N PRO A 116 -12.35 -15.26 6.83
CA PRO A 116 -12.14 -13.84 6.65
C PRO A 116 -13.43 -13.04 6.78
N VAL A 117 -13.34 -11.82 7.28
CA VAL A 117 -14.46 -10.87 7.42
C VAL A 117 -14.29 -9.70 6.46
N PHE A 118 -13.08 -9.15 6.39
CA PHE A 118 -12.74 -8.01 5.55
C PHE A 118 -11.25 -8.06 5.21
N LEU A 119 -10.88 -8.94 4.29
CA LEU A 119 -9.50 -8.97 3.79
C LEU A 119 -9.16 -7.59 3.23
N ASN A 120 -8.02 -7.05 3.64
CA ASN A 120 -7.61 -5.71 3.28
C ASN A 120 -6.28 -5.73 2.54
N ASP A 121 -5.15 -5.60 3.20
CA ASP A 121 -3.86 -5.49 2.56
C ASP A 121 -3.14 -6.85 2.40
N ILE A 122 -2.23 -6.91 1.44
CA ILE A 122 -1.35 -8.05 1.17
C ILE A 122 0.02 -7.55 0.72
N ASP A 123 1.08 -7.98 1.40
CA ASP A 123 2.43 -7.76 0.94
C ASP A 123 3.30 -9.01 1.10
N VAL A 124 4.47 -9.06 0.45
CA VAL A 124 5.26 -10.29 0.32
C VAL A 124 6.73 -10.06 0.56
N THR A 125 7.36 -10.96 1.33
CA THR A 125 8.81 -10.97 1.49
C THR A 125 9.51 -11.46 0.20
N PRO A 126 10.78 -11.12 -0.01
CA PRO A 126 11.56 -11.67 -1.13
C PRO A 126 11.63 -13.21 -1.17
N LEU A 127 11.42 -13.90 -0.05
CA LEU A 127 11.39 -15.37 0.03
C LEU A 127 10.00 -15.97 -0.20
N GLY A 128 8.97 -15.15 -0.46
CA GLY A 128 7.62 -15.61 -0.79
C GLY A 128 6.76 -15.93 0.42
N THR A 129 6.98 -15.29 1.55
CA THR A 129 6.01 -15.28 2.64
C THR A 129 5.10 -14.07 2.44
N PHE A 130 3.83 -14.29 2.18
CA PHE A 130 2.83 -13.25 2.11
C PHE A 130 2.29 -12.95 3.51
N TYR A 131 2.13 -11.67 3.81
CA TYR A 131 1.42 -11.15 4.97
C TYR A 131 0.09 -10.58 4.48
N ILE A 132 -0.99 -10.90 5.17
CA ILE A 132 -2.35 -10.52 4.74
C ILE A 132 -3.11 -10.03 5.96
N THR A 133 -3.72 -8.87 5.87
CA THR A 133 -4.56 -8.32 6.93
C THR A 133 -6.04 -8.58 6.65
N ASP A 134 -6.77 -8.80 7.74
CA ASP A 134 -8.23 -8.81 7.79
C ASP A 134 -8.66 -7.78 8.83
N SER A 135 -9.33 -6.72 8.40
CA SER A 135 -9.73 -5.60 9.26
C SER A 135 -10.98 -5.89 10.10
N GLY A 136 -11.47 -7.14 10.10
CA GLY A 136 -12.66 -7.53 10.85
C GLY A 136 -13.89 -6.69 10.48
N ASN A 137 -14.55 -6.11 11.49
CA ASN A 137 -15.68 -5.22 11.25
C ASN A 137 -15.31 -3.72 11.26
N LEU A 138 -14.02 -3.40 11.05
CA LEU A 138 -13.42 -2.07 11.09
C LEU A 138 -13.38 -1.40 12.49
N GLU A 139 -13.87 -2.08 13.51
CA GLU A 139 -13.82 -1.63 14.92
C GLU A 139 -13.17 -2.69 15.83
N GLY A 140 -13.10 -3.93 15.36
CA GLY A 140 -12.52 -5.06 16.06
C GLY A 140 -12.64 -6.37 15.29
N GLY A 141 -12.14 -7.46 15.88
CA GLY A 141 -12.17 -8.78 15.26
C GLY A 141 -11.13 -8.99 14.15
N GLY A 142 -10.15 -8.08 14.05
CA GLY A 142 -9.12 -8.16 13.02
C GLY A 142 -8.15 -9.32 13.20
N MET A 143 -7.50 -9.69 12.11
CA MET A 143 -6.55 -10.80 12.04
C MET A 143 -5.39 -10.47 11.08
N ILE A 144 -4.27 -11.14 11.29
CA ILE A 144 -3.14 -11.16 10.35
C ILE A 144 -2.91 -12.62 9.97
N PHE A 145 -2.91 -12.89 8.68
CA PHE A 145 -2.54 -14.20 8.14
C PHE A 145 -1.16 -14.15 7.51
N ILE A 146 -0.48 -15.29 7.51
CA ILE A 146 0.66 -15.54 6.63
C ILE A 146 0.31 -16.65 5.66
N MET A 147 0.81 -16.53 4.43
CA MET A 147 0.60 -17.49 3.35
C MET A 147 1.93 -17.80 2.68
N ASP A 148 2.19 -19.07 2.37
CA ASP A 148 3.34 -19.48 1.59
C ASP A 148 3.04 -19.48 0.07
N THR A 149 4.07 -19.72 -0.74
CA THR A 149 3.97 -19.77 -2.20
C THR A 149 3.10 -20.93 -2.74
N SER A 150 2.67 -21.85 -1.89
CA SER A 150 1.72 -22.91 -2.27
C SER A 150 0.27 -22.53 -1.98
N GLY A 151 0.02 -21.38 -1.33
CA GLY A 151 -1.30 -20.93 -0.88
C GLY A 151 -1.72 -21.50 0.48
N LYS A 152 -0.80 -22.10 1.24
CA LYS A 152 -1.07 -22.55 2.60
C LYS A 152 -1.09 -21.35 3.54
N LEU A 153 -2.21 -21.17 4.25
CA LEU A 153 -2.49 -20.09 5.17
C LEU A 153 -2.37 -20.53 6.63
N GLU A 154 -1.86 -19.63 7.46
CA GLU A 154 -1.84 -19.75 8.93
C GLU A 154 -2.25 -18.40 9.56
N VAL A 155 -2.92 -18.42 10.72
CA VAL A 155 -3.12 -17.19 11.52
C VAL A 155 -1.80 -16.85 12.17
N LEU A 156 -1.29 -15.65 11.92
CA LEU A 156 -0.12 -15.13 12.62
C LEU A 156 -0.51 -14.50 13.95
N MET A 157 -1.50 -13.62 13.94
CA MET A 157 -2.07 -12.94 15.11
C MET A 157 -3.53 -12.63 14.88
N ASP A 158 -4.30 -12.47 15.94
CA ASP A 158 -5.68 -12.02 15.89
C ASP A 158 -6.07 -11.25 17.15
N SER A 159 -7.23 -10.61 17.13
CA SER A 159 -7.76 -9.83 18.25
C SER A 159 -8.08 -10.66 19.50
N ASP A 160 -8.22 -11.98 19.39
CA ASP A 160 -8.44 -12.88 20.53
C ASP A 160 -7.13 -13.13 21.31
N SER A 161 -6.00 -13.19 20.60
CA SER A 161 -4.67 -13.46 21.12
C SER A 161 -3.85 -12.21 21.44
N ASN A 162 -4.15 -11.09 20.78
CA ASN A 162 -3.46 -9.82 20.94
C ASN A 162 -4.44 -8.65 20.95
N GLU A 163 -4.62 -8.01 22.11
CA GLU A 163 -5.56 -6.89 22.29
C GLU A 163 -5.19 -5.61 21.52
N SER A 164 -3.96 -5.50 21.02
CA SER A 164 -3.53 -4.38 20.17
C SER A 164 -4.09 -4.47 18.76
N ILE A 165 -4.54 -5.65 18.32
CA ILE A 165 -5.15 -5.85 17.01
C ILE A 165 -6.64 -5.51 17.09
N LYS A 166 -7.07 -4.50 16.34
CA LYS A 166 -8.48 -4.12 16.21
C LYS A 166 -8.96 -4.28 14.78
N ALA A 167 -8.45 -3.45 13.88
CA ALA A 167 -8.73 -3.47 12.45
C ALA A 167 -7.40 -3.25 11.69
N PRO A 168 -6.51 -4.27 11.66
CA PRO A 168 -5.24 -4.15 10.96
C PRO A 168 -5.51 -3.87 9.48
N ASN A 169 -4.82 -2.89 8.91
CA ASN A 169 -4.90 -2.51 7.52
C ASN A 169 -3.54 -2.65 6.86
N GLY A 170 -2.81 -1.57 6.58
CA GLY A 170 -1.53 -1.66 5.90
C GLY A 170 -0.51 -2.54 6.63
N ILE A 171 0.14 -3.43 5.89
CA ILE A 171 1.17 -4.32 6.41
C ILE A 171 2.37 -4.33 5.47
N LEU A 172 3.58 -4.10 6.04
CA LEU A 172 4.81 -4.05 5.26
C LEU A 172 5.87 -4.97 5.88
N PRO A 173 6.27 -6.07 5.24
CA PRO A 173 7.40 -6.89 5.67
C PRO A 173 8.72 -6.11 5.64
N LEU A 174 9.45 -6.07 6.76
CA LEU A 174 10.78 -5.47 6.85
C LEU A 174 11.86 -6.47 6.44
N ASP A 175 11.65 -7.72 6.78
CA ASP A 175 12.51 -8.85 6.45
C ASP A 175 11.70 -10.16 6.54
N ASN A 176 12.36 -11.31 6.64
CA ASN A 176 11.66 -12.60 6.71
C ASN A 176 10.97 -12.89 8.04
N ASP A 177 11.15 -12.04 9.04
CA ASP A 177 10.59 -12.20 10.40
C ASP A 177 9.77 -10.98 10.82
N ARG A 178 10.28 -9.77 10.62
CA ARG A 178 9.69 -8.52 11.11
C ARG A 178 8.80 -7.87 10.07
N PHE A 179 7.79 -7.15 10.55
CA PHE A 179 6.86 -6.37 9.72
C PHE A 179 6.41 -5.09 10.44
N LEU A 180 5.98 -4.10 9.69
CA LEU A 180 5.21 -2.97 10.17
C LEU A 180 3.72 -3.24 9.95
N LEU A 181 2.90 -2.69 10.82
CA LEU A 181 1.44 -2.77 10.77
C LEU A 181 0.83 -1.45 11.18
N VAL A 182 -0.11 -0.92 10.41
CA VAL A 182 -0.97 0.17 10.85
C VAL A 182 -2.39 -0.33 11.08
N ASP A 183 -3.00 0.09 12.19
CA ASP A 183 -4.36 -0.30 12.55
C ASP A 183 -5.35 0.84 12.23
N PHE A 184 -6.32 0.56 11.38
CA PHE A 184 -7.31 1.52 10.90
C PHE A 184 -8.24 2.03 12.00
N ALA A 185 -8.58 1.19 12.99
CA ALA A 185 -9.49 1.58 14.06
C ALA A 185 -8.83 2.54 15.04
N THR A 186 -7.56 2.28 15.39
CA THR A 186 -6.83 3.00 16.44
C THR A 186 -5.90 4.09 15.91
N GLY A 187 -5.49 4.02 14.63
CA GLY A 187 -4.47 4.89 14.05
C GLY A 187 -3.09 4.69 14.70
N GLU A 188 -2.81 3.47 15.17
CA GLU A 188 -1.53 3.09 15.77
C GLU A 188 -0.65 2.39 14.75
N LEU A 189 0.66 2.71 14.76
CA LEU A 189 1.70 2.03 14.00
C LEU A 189 2.47 1.10 14.92
N PHE A 190 2.65 -0.14 14.48
CA PHE A 190 3.36 -1.18 15.22
C PHE A 190 4.51 -1.78 14.42
N GLU A 191 5.52 -2.27 15.12
CA GLU A 191 6.46 -3.27 14.62
C GLU A 191 6.12 -4.63 15.27
N GLY A 192 6.01 -5.66 14.45
CA GLY A 192 5.75 -7.04 14.85
C GLY A 192 6.80 -8.02 14.34
N SER A 193 6.74 -9.27 14.80
CA SER A 193 7.61 -10.37 14.38
C SER A 193 6.81 -11.67 14.30
N LYS A 194 7.16 -12.56 13.35
CA LYS A 194 6.56 -13.90 13.23
C LYS A 194 6.84 -14.80 14.44
N THR A 195 7.90 -14.49 15.17
CA THR A 195 8.36 -15.30 16.30
C THR A 195 7.89 -14.77 17.65
N SER A 196 7.07 -13.70 17.64
CA SER A 196 6.52 -13.06 18.85
C SER A 196 5.03 -12.82 18.69
N ASP A 197 4.28 -13.04 19.76
CA ASP A 197 2.86 -12.68 19.88
C ASP A 197 2.63 -11.21 20.29
N LYS A 198 3.71 -10.40 20.37
CA LYS A 198 3.66 -9.01 20.80
C LYS A 198 3.90 -8.06 19.65
N LEU A 199 3.09 -7.01 19.62
CA LEU A 199 3.30 -5.82 18.79
C LEU A 199 3.94 -4.72 19.62
N ASN A 200 5.00 -4.11 19.08
CA ASN A 200 5.67 -2.97 19.67
C ASN A 200 5.11 -1.69 19.03
N LYS A 201 4.34 -0.90 19.79
CA LYS A 201 3.81 0.37 19.30
C LYS A 201 4.94 1.38 19.07
N LEU A 202 5.03 1.90 17.86
CA LEU A 202 5.98 2.94 17.44
C LEU A 202 5.40 4.34 17.64
N THR A 203 4.14 4.54 17.22
CA THR A 203 3.42 5.81 17.38
C THR A 203 1.91 5.60 17.29
N ASP A 204 1.14 6.67 17.46
CA ASP A 204 -0.30 6.74 17.30
C ASP A 204 -0.74 8.07 16.66
N GLY A 205 -2.06 8.28 16.55
CA GLY A 205 -2.62 9.51 16.00
C GLY A 205 -2.61 9.59 14.47
N LEU A 206 -2.51 8.45 13.79
CA LEU A 206 -2.45 8.35 12.32
C LEU A 206 -3.86 8.21 11.67
N GLY A 207 -4.90 8.65 12.36
CA GLY A 207 -6.27 8.68 11.84
C GLY A 207 -6.85 7.30 11.56
N GLY A 208 -7.22 7.03 10.30
CA GLY A 208 -7.55 5.71 9.78
C GLY A 208 -6.41 5.24 8.91
N GLY A 209 -5.30 4.81 9.55
CA GLY A 209 -4.10 4.38 8.85
C GLY A 209 -4.41 3.27 7.86
N ASP A 210 -3.90 3.41 6.63
CA ASP A 210 -4.20 2.55 5.50
C ASP A 210 -2.92 1.89 4.96
N GLY A 211 -2.15 2.50 4.09
CA GLY A 211 -0.91 1.96 3.54
C GLY A 211 0.35 2.40 4.26
N ILE A 212 1.42 1.64 4.08
CA ILE A 212 2.75 1.90 4.66
C ILE A 212 3.83 1.78 3.59
N VAL A 213 4.73 2.77 3.54
CA VAL A 213 5.93 2.75 2.69
C VAL A 213 7.15 3.15 3.50
N ILE A 214 8.29 2.52 3.27
CA ILE A 214 9.59 2.98 3.77
C ILE A 214 10.37 3.57 2.60
N LEU A 215 10.79 4.83 2.78
CA LEU A 215 11.72 5.50 1.88
C LEU A 215 12.85 6.13 2.70
N ASP A 216 14.09 5.78 2.35
CA ASP A 216 15.27 6.11 3.16
C ASP A 216 15.09 5.67 4.63
N ASP A 217 15.14 6.62 5.57
CA ASP A 217 14.95 6.38 7.01
C ASP A 217 13.55 6.80 7.51
N SER A 218 12.61 7.05 6.61
CA SER A 218 11.26 7.53 6.92
C SER A 218 10.22 6.43 6.66
N ILE A 219 9.27 6.28 7.57
CA ILE A 219 8.05 5.49 7.35
C ILE A 219 6.96 6.46 6.95
N LEU A 220 6.37 6.26 5.77
CA LEU A 220 5.24 7.03 5.28
C LEU A 220 3.96 6.23 5.50
N ILE A 221 2.91 6.88 5.97
CA ILE A 221 1.64 6.24 6.28
C ILE A 221 0.52 7.08 5.68
N SER A 222 -0.38 6.45 4.94
CA SER A 222 -1.61 7.08 4.48
C SER A 222 -2.72 6.99 5.51
N ASP A 223 -3.61 7.96 5.49
CA ASP A 223 -4.81 8.05 6.35
C ASP A 223 -6.05 8.21 5.47
N TRP A 224 -6.80 7.14 5.35
CA TRP A 224 -8.03 7.12 4.56
C TRP A 224 -9.13 8.02 5.12
N LYS A 225 -9.24 8.15 6.46
CA LYS A 225 -10.30 8.94 7.10
C LYS A 225 -10.17 10.42 6.84
N ASN A 226 -8.92 10.94 6.89
CA ASN A 226 -8.65 12.38 6.84
C ASN A 226 -7.94 12.81 5.55
N GLY A 227 -7.54 11.88 4.68
CA GLY A 227 -6.85 12.18 3.42
C GLY A 227 -5.44 12.73 3.61
N VAL A 228 -4.71 12.20 4.59
CA VAL A 228 -3.39 12.69 5.00
C VAL A 228 -2.31 11.66 4.66
N ILE A 229 -1.13 12.14 4.29
CA ILE A 229 0.10 11.36 4.29
C ILE A 229 0.96 11.86 5.43
N TYR A 230 1.31 10.95 6.35
CA TYR A 230 2.22 11.19 7.46
C TYR A 230 3.63 10.69 7.14
N GLU A 231 4.62 11.34 7.73
CA GLU A 231 5.98 10.84 7.90
C GLU A 231 6.23 10.54 9.37
N TYR A 232 6.64 9.31 9.68
CA TYR A 232 7.20 8.94 10.97
C TYR A 232 8.71 8.75 10.84
N LYS A 233 9.47 9.58 11.54
CA LYS A 233 10.94 9.57 11.54
C LYS A 233 11.49 10.05 12.87
N ASN A 234 12.52 9.37 13.43
CA ASN A 234 13.16 9.74 14.70
C ASN A 234 12.17 9.90 15.87
N ASN A 235 11.14 9.04 15.94
CA ASN A 235 10.04 9.09 16.92
C ASN A 235 9.16 10.35 16.84
N GLU A 236 9.16 11.03 15.71
CA GLU A 236 8.29 12.19 15.45
C GLU A 236 7.36 11.90 14.26
N VAL A 237 6.13 12.36 14.36
CA VAL A 237 5.14 12.32 13.27
C VAL A 237 5.00 13.69 12.67
N LYS A 238 5.05 13.80 11.34
CA LYS A 238 4.79 15.02 10.58
C LYS A 238 3.75 14.77 9.50
N ILE A 239 2.96 15.78 9.19
CA ILE A 239 2.10 15.78 8.00
C ILE A 239 2.95 16.19 6.80
N LEU A 240 3.01 15.34 5.78
CA LEU A 240 3.63 15.66 4.49
C LEU A 240 2.62 16.26 3.52
N ASN A 241 1.39 15.75 3.50
CA ASN A 241 0.31 16.21 2.64
C ASN A 241 -1.04 15.96 3.31
N ASP A 242 -1.98 16.90 3.20
CA ASP A 242 -3.33 16.84 3.74
C ASP A 242 -4.41 17.23 2.71
N ASN A 243 -4.11 17.04 1.41
CA ASN A 243 -4.98 17.50 0.33
C ASN A 243 -5.75 16.36 -0.36
N PHE A 244 -5.60 15.11 0.06
CA PHE A 244 -6.39 13.99 -0.43
C PHE A 244 -7.78 13.97 0.24
N GLN A 245 -8.73 13.27 -0.36
CA GLN A 245 -10.06 13.07 0.24
C GLN A 245 -10.11 11.76 1.05
N ALA A 246 -9.41 10.73 0.57
CA ALA A 246 -9.23 9.44 1.23
C ALA A 246 -7.98 8.77 0.67
N ALA A 247 -6.80 9.10 1.24
CA ALA A 247 -5.55 8.47 0.85
C ALA A 247 -5.57 7.01 1.28
N ALA A 248 -5.70 6.10 0.31
CA ALA A 248 -5.77 4.67 0.52
C ALA A 248 -4.37 4.04 0.50
N ASP A 249 -4.22 2.77 0.17
CA ASP A 249 -2.94 2.07 0.27
C ASP A 249 -1.92 2.56 -0.75
N ILE A 250 -0.76 2.97 -0.27
CA ILE A 250 0.30 3.65 -1.01
C ILE A 250 1.46 2.72 -1.38
N ALA A 251 2.14 3.01 -2.48
CA ALA A 251 3.35 2.30 -2.89
C ALA A 251 4.51 3.26 -3.21
N PRO A 252 5.78 2.82 -3.09
CA PRO A 252 6.91 3.58 -3.59
C PRO A 252 6.96 3.54 -5.11
N THR A 253 7.57 4.56 -5.73
CA THR A 253 8.01 4.47 -7.12
C THR A 253 9.38 3.79 -7.20
N ASN A 254 9.71 3.20 -8.36
CA ASN A 254 10.99 2.51 -8.58
C ASN A 254 12.26 3.37 -8.36
N ASN A 255 12.12 4.68 -8.28
CA ASN A 255 13.25 5.60 -8.06
C ASN A 255 13.38 6.04 -6.60
N ASP A 256 12.49 5.60 -5.71
CA ASP A 256 12.45 5.94 -4.29
C ASP A 256 12.39 7.46 -3.99
N GLN A 257 11.93 8.27 -4.95
CA GLN A 257 11.83 9.74 -4.79
C GLN A 257 10.39 10.22 -4.65
N SER A 258 9.44 9.35 -4.92
CA SER A 258 8.01 9.64 -4.92
C SER A 258 7.23 8.45 -4.40
N ILE A 259 6.00 8.69 -3.99
CA ILE A 259 5.02 7.66 -3.70
C ILE A 259 3.84 7.75 -4.65
N ILE A 260 3.16 6.62 -4.84
CA ILE A 260 1.93 6.54 -5.60
C ILE A 260 0.78 6.47 -4.58
N VAL A 261 -0.15 7.41 -4.68
CA VAL A 261 -1.25 7.57 -3.73
C VAL A 261 -2.58 7.43 -4.46
N PRO A 262 -3.34 6.34 -4.22
CA PRO A 262 -4.73 6.28 -4.63
C PRO A 262 -5.58 7.16 -3.70
N ASP A 263 -6.43 8.01 -4.26
CA ASP A 263 -7.44 8.74 -3.52
C ASP A 263 -8.80 8.14 -3.84
N MET A 264 -9.27 7.30 -2.96
CA MET A 264 -10.48 6.50 -3.18
C MET A 264 -11.71 7.37 -3.44
N LYS A 265 -11.91 8.43 -2.65
CA LYS A 265 -13.09 9.32 -2.79
C LYS A 265 -12.97 10.27 -3.98
N ALA A 266 -11.76 10.70 -4.33
CA ALA A 266 -11.53 11.55 -5.49
C ALA A 266 -11.55 10.77 -6.82
N GLY A 267 -11.37 9.44 -6.78
CA GLY A 267 -11.24 8.61 -7.97
C GLY A 267 -9.98 8.91 -8.77
N THR A 268 -8.87 9.16 -8.06
CA THR A 268 -7.59 9.53 -8.67
C THR A 268 -6.44 8.68 -8.12
N VAL A 269 -5.37 8.60 -8.92
CA VAL A 269 -4.07 8.07 -8.49
C VAL A 269 -3.03 9.17 -8.73
N THR A 270 -2.27 9.52 -7.70
CA THR A 270 -1.30 10.62 -7.75
C THR A 270 0.11 10.09 -7.53
N ILE A 271 1.05 10.40 -8.42
CA ILE A 271 2.48 10.28 -8.11
C ILE A 271 2.88 11.56 -7.38
N MET A 272 3.16 11.43 -6.09
CA MET A 272 3.52 12.55 -5.20
C MET A 272 5.02 12.57 -4.97
N ASP A 273 5.68 13.65 -5.40
CA ASP A 273 7.09 13.88 -5.13
C ASP A 273 7.32 14.23 -3.65
N LEU A 274 8.42 13.72 -3.09
CA LEU A 274 8.80 13.93 -1.68
C LEU A 274 9.90 14.98 -1.50
N ASN A 275 10.32 15.67 -2.60
CA ASN A 275 11.38 16.69 -2.62
C ASN A 275 10.85 18.12 -2.46
#